data_332be3ae638ff6633b303fc0a9f754af
#
_entry.id   332be3ae638ff6633b303fc0a9f754af
#
_cell.length_a   1.000
_cell.length_b   1.000
_cell.length_c   1.000
_cell.angle_alpha   90.00
_cell.angle_beta   90.00
_cell.angle_gamma   90.00
#
_symmetry.space_group_name_H-M   'P 1'
#
loop_
_entity.id
_entity.type
_entity.pdbx_description
1 polymer ?
#
loop_
_entity_poly.entity_id
_entity_poly.type
_entity_poly.pdbx_seq_one_letter_code
_entity_poly.pdbx_strand_id
1 'polypeptide(L)'
;MHPALKTVLSAIGSLTLGIALLGCGASPSAGPSVASPAAEMYPEMYPEAVPGDPAPGMLKVSANSATEDEIAAALQAAGVPSPQRWAAEVVEYRPYPLDDLTLAKLRQNLAKYNPGQQTLDKIVAALQP
;
A
#
# COMPACT_ATOMS: atom_id res chain seq x y z
N MET A 1 -30.71 6.34 34.82
CA MET A 1 -29.48 5.71 35.38
C MET A 1 -28.43 5.76 34.31
N HIS A 2 -27.56 6.75 34.39
CA HIS A 2 -26.36 6.85 33.54
C HIS A 2 -25.16 6.34 34.35
N PRO A 3 -24.25 5.66 33.71
CA PRO A 3 -22.85 5.80 34.10
C PRO A 3 -21.95 6.18 32.94
N ALA A 4 -21.38 7.34 33.07
CA ALA A 4 -19.98 7.60 33.34
C ALA A 4 -19.06 7.50 32.11
N LEU A 5 -18.83 8.69 31.59
CA LEU A 5 -17.64 9.09 30.85
C LEU A 5 -16.37 8.61 31.60
N LYS A 6 -15.48 7.92 30.91
CA LYS A 6 -14.07 7.87 31.30
C LYS A 6 -13.24 8.60 30.26
N THR A 7 -13.07 9.86 30.51
CA THR A 7 -12.01 10.70 29.94
C THR A 7 -10.66 10.16 30.43
N VAL A 8 -9.85 9.65 29.54
CA VAL A 8 -8.42 9.45 29.79
C VAL A 8 -7.66 10.51 29.03
N LEU A 9 -7.37 11.55 29.76
CA LEU A 9 -6.39 12.56 29.45
C LEU A 9 -5.01 11.89 29.69
N SER A 10 -4.16 11.77 28.70
CA SER A 10 -2.75 11.45 28.89
C SER A 10 -1.88 12.46 28.17
N ALA A 11 -1.22 13.19 29.00
CA ALA A 11 -0.34 14.30 28.77
C ALA A 11 1.00 13.86 28.14
N ILE A 12 1.53 14.68 27.21
CA ILE A 12 2.73 15.50 27.31
C ILE A 12 4.03 14.76 27.70
N GLY A 13 5.00 14.85 26.86
CA GLY A 13 6.41 14.65 27.11
C GLY A 13 7.13 14.23 25.83
N SER A 14 8.11 14.81 25.32
CA SER A 14 9.15 15.69 25.75
C SER A 14 9.89 16.18 24.51
N LEU A 15 10.11 17.43 24.52
CA LEU A 15 11.05 18.20 23.71
C LEU A 15 12.48 17.71 23.98
N THR A 16 13.21 17.22 23.00
CA THR A 16 14.66 17.10 23.06
C THR A 16 15.29 17.88 21.94
N LEU A 17 15.78 19.02 22.32
CA LEU A 17 16.66 19.91 21.59
C LEU A 17 18.07 19.30 21.63
N GLY A 18 18.62 18.92 20.51
CA GLY A 18 19.99 18.41 20.35
C GLY A 18 20.77 19.21 19.32
N ILE A 19 21.69 19.92 19.83
CA ILE A 19 22.62 20.93 19.32
C ILE A 19 23.56 20.41 18.24
N ALA A 20 23.83 21.30 17.31
CA ALA A 20 24.85 21.37 16.28
C ALA A 20 26.24 20.80 16.65
N LEU A 21 26.89 20.21 15.66
CA LEU A 21 28.34 20.28 15.52
C LEU A 21 28.71 20.51 14.05
N LEU A 22 29.25 21.67 13.81
CA LEU A 22 30.01 22.01 12.63
C LEU A 22 31.19 21.04 12.50
N GLY A 23 31.30 20.40 11.36
CA GLY A 23 32.48 19.67 10.95
C GLY A 23 32.88 20.13 9.55
N CYS A 24 33.67 21.17 9.45
CA CYS A 24 34.45 21.49 8.25
C CYS A 24 35.50 20.41 8.03
N GLY A 25 35.41 19.72 6.91
CA GLY A 25 36.46 18.83 6.44
C GLY A 25 36.53 18.90 4.91
N ALA A 26 37.20 19.90 4.43
CA ALA A 26 37.62 19.97 3.04
C ALA A 26 38.72 18.96 2.79
N SER A 27 38.57 18.07 1.85
CA SER A 27 39.69 17.36 1.23
C SER A 27 39.41 17.20 -0.26
N PRO A 28 40.13 17.89 -1.09
CA PRO A 28 40.16 17.60 -2.51
C PRO A 28 41.15 16.48 -2.75
N SER A 29 40.69 15.30 -3.00
CA SER A 29 41.54 14.26 -3.57
C SER A 29 41.12 14.04 -5.01
N ALA A 30 41.90 14.66 -5.89
CA ALA A 30 41.88 14.37 -7.30
C ALA A 30 42.48 12.98 -7.51
N GLY A 31 41.65 12.00 -7.76
CA GLY A 31 42.07 10.70 -8.29
C GLY A 31 41.84 10.67 -9.80
N PRO A 32 42.73 10.01 -10.57
CA PRO A 32 42.69 10.05 -12.02
C PRO A 32 41.44 9.40 -12.58
N SER A 33 40.79 10.12 -13.46
CA SER A 33 39.74 9.67 -14.33
C SER A 33 40.21 8.49 -15.16
N VAL A 34 39.78 7.29 -14.79
CA VAL A 34 39.78 6.16 -15.72
C VAL A 34 38.48 6.26 -16.50
N ALA A 35 38.63 6.67 -17.73
CA ALA A 35 37.58 6.61 -18.71
C ALA A 35 37.11 5.17 -18.82
N SER A 36 35.91 4.88 -18.32
CA SER A 36 35.20 3.67 -18.67
C SER A 36 34.67 3.81 -20.09
N PRO A 37 35.05 2.91 -20.99
CA PRO A 37 34.50 2.92 -22.32
C PRO A 37 33.07 2.35 -22.31
N ALA A 38 32.23 3.02 -23.07
CA ALA A 38 31.00 2.52 -23.64
C ALA A 38 29.95 2.01 -22.61
N ALA A 39 29.22 2.94 -22.03
CA ALA A 39 27.83 2.68 -21.76
C ALA A 39 27.15 2.45 -23.11
N GLU A 40 26.99 1.18 -23.48
CA GLU A 40 26.11 0.81 -24.56
C GLU A 40 24.73 1.33 -24.19
N MET A 41 24.25 2.26 -25.00
CA MET A 41 22.91 2.73 -25.00
C MET A 41 21.98 1.53 -25.26
N TYR A 42 21.50 0.91 -24.20
CA TYR A 42 20.21 0.27 -24.26
C TYR A 42 19.19 1.40 -24.20
N PRO A 43 18.36 1.59 -25.22
CA PRO A 43 17.19 2.41 -25.05
C PRO A 43 16.34 1.68 -24.03
N GLU A 44 16.36 2.14 -22.81
CA GLU A 44 15.33 1.78 -21.84
C GLU A 44 14.01 2.26 -22.43
N MET A 45 13.36 1.33 -23.10
CA MET A 45 11.97 1.43 -23.47
C MET A 45 11.20 1.40 -22.16
N TYR A 46 11.10 2.55 -21.51
CA TYR A 46 10.05 2.75 -20.54
C TYR A 46 8.75 2.76 -21.34
N PRO A 47 7.85 1.80 -21.17
CA PRO A 47 6.53 1.94 -21.74
C PRO A 47 5.94 3.23 -21.14
N GLU A 48 5.69 4.19 -22.00
CA GLU A 48 4.94 5.38 -21.66
C GLU A 48 3.66 4.93 -20.97
N ALA A 49 3.48 5.34 -19.70
CA ALA A 49 2.29 5.01 -18.93
C ALA A 49 1.09 5.58 -19.66
N VAL A 50 0.29 4.71 -20.26
CA VAL A 50 -0.97 5.08 -20.92
C VAL A 50 -1.91 5.60 -19.82
N PRO A 51 -2.54 6.77 -19.99
CA PRO A 51 -3.51 7.26 -19.02
C PRO A 51 -4.69 6.29 -18.95
N GLY A 52 -4.76 5.52 -17.87
CA GLY A 52 -5.78 4.49 -17.66
C GLY A 52 -5.23 3.12 -17.29
N ASP A 53 -3.93 2.86 -17.49
CA ASP A 53 -3.31 1.68 -16.91
C ASP A 53 -3.10 1.86 -15.41
N PRO A 54 -3.45 0.84 -14.60
CA PRO A 54 -3.08 0.84 -13.20
C PRO A 54 -1.55 0.97 -13.12
N ALA A 55 -1.07 1.86 -12.26
CA ALA A 55 0.35 2.12 -12.09
C ALA A 55 1.15 0.80 -12.09
N PRO A 56 2.31 0.73 -12.78
CA PRO A 56 3.13 -0.46 -12.82
C PRO A 56 3.54 -0.82 -11.38
N GLY A 57 2.94 -1.89 -10.86
CA GLY A 57 3.13 -2.34 -9.48
C GLY A 57 1.86 -2.77 -8.76
N MET A 58 0.68 -2.49 -9.25
CA MET A 58 -0.56 -3.04 -8.70
C MET A 58 -0.88 -4.38 -9.38
N LEU A 59 -0.06 -5.38 -9.12
CA LEU A 59 -0.44 -6.76 -9.39
C LEU A 59 -1.64 -7.07 -8.50
N LYS A 60 -2.76 -7.42 -9.12
CA LYS A 60 -3.93 -7.88 -8.38
C LYS A 60 -3.56 -9.11 -7.56
N VAL A 61 -3.88 -9.07 -6.29
CA VAL A 61 -3.62 -10.15 -5.35
C VAL A 61 -4.78 -11.14 -5.36
N SER A 62 -4.48 -12.44 -5.32
CA SER A 62 -5.52 -13.46 -5.32
C SER A 62 -6.31 -13.44 -4.01
N ALA A 63 -7.60 -13.19 -4.10
CA ALA A 63 -8.50 -13.25 -2.96
C ALA A 63 -8.60 -14.67 -2.37
N ASN A 64 -8.34 -15.72 -3.16
CA ASN A 64 -8.44 -17.11 -2.71
C ASN A 64 -7.18 -17.63 -2.04
N SER A 65 -5.99 -17.27 -2.56
CA SER A 65 -4.73 -17.91 -2.16
C SER A 65 -3.76 -17.01 -1.39
N ALA A 66 -3.91 -15.69 -1.50
CA ALA A 66 -3.02 -14.78 -0.79
C ALA A 66 -3.25 -14.82 0.73
N THR A 67 -2.21 -14.52 1.48
CA THR A 67 -2.31 -14.36 2.92
C THR A 67 -3.08 -13.09 3.29
N GLU A 68 -3.56 -13.01 4.52
CA GLU A 68 -4.23 -11.82 5.03
C GLU A 68 -3.33 -10.58 4.93
N ASP A 69 -2.03 -10.73 5.25
CA ASP A 69 -1.06 -9.65 5.21
C ASP A 69 -0.81 -9.15 3.78
N GLU A 70 -0.73 -10.05 2.79
CA GLU A 70 -0.59 -9.70 1.38
C GLU A 70 -1.82 -8.94 0.86
N ILE A 71 -3.00 -9.39 1.25
CA ILE A 71 -4.25 -8.68 0.93
C ILE A 71 -4.27 -7.31 1.60
N ALA A 72 -3.92 -7.22 2.88
CA ALA A 72 -3.87 -5.95 3.59
C ALA A 72 -2.89 -4.96 2.94
N ALA A 73 -1.72 -5.43 2.51
CA ALA A 73 -0.73 -4.62 1.81
C ALA A 73 -1.27 -4.11 0.46
N ALA A 74 -1.93 -4.96 -0.32
CA ALA A 74 -2.55 -4.58 -1.58
C ALA A 74 -3.67 -3.55 -1.39
N LEU A 75 -4.52 -3.75 -0.38
CA LEU A 75 -5.59 -2.81 -0.03
C LEU A 75 -5.03 -1.47 0.46
N GLN A 76 -3.94 -1.48 1.22
CA GLN A 76 -3.24 -0.28 1.65
C GLN A 76 -2.68 0.49 0.45
N ALA A 77 -2.05 -0.19 -0.49
CA ALA A 77 -1.55 0.41 -1.72
C ALA A 77 -2.67 1.01 -2.58
N ALA A 78 -3.86 0.39 -2.57
CA ALA A 78 -5.05 0.92 -3.23
C ALA A 78 -5.72 2.10 -2.48
N GLY A 79 -5.19 2.49 -1.33
CA GLY A 79 -5.74 3.56 -0.51
C GLY A 79 -7.10 3.21 0.13
N VAL A 80 -7.25 1.96 0.53
CA VAL A 80 -8.44 1.50 1.27
C VAL A 80 -8.26 1.83 2.75
N PRO A 81 -9.22 2.47 3.40
CA PRO A 81 -9.16 2.73 4.85
C PRO A 81 -9.28 1.42 5.62
N SER A 82 -8.50 1.26 6.69
CA SER A 82 -8.48 0.06 7.56
C SER A 82 -8.24 -1.24 6.79
N PRO A 83 -7.13 -1.35 6.03
CA PRO A 83 -6.91 -2.47 5.10
C PRO A 83 -6.88 -3.83 5.79
N GLN A 84 -6.36 -3.94 7.01
CA GLN A 84 -6.31 -5.18 7.79
C GLN A 84 -7.71 -5.74 8.07
N ARG A 85 -8.65 -4.86 8.44
CA ARG A 85 -10.04 -5.27 8.66
C ARG A 85 -10.64 -5.89 7.41
N TRP A 86 -10.47 -5.25 6.27
CA TRP A 86 -11.03 -5.75 5.01
C TRP A 86 -10.31 -7.00 4.51
N ALA A 87 -9.01 -7.14 4.79
CA ALA A 87 -8.26 -8.36 4.49
C ALA A 87 -8.81 -9.57 5.26
N ALA A 88 -9.06 -9.41 6.54
CA ALA A 88 -9.69 -10.45 7.37
C ALA A 88 -11.05 -10.90 6.79
N GLU A 89 -11.91 -9.95 6.41
CA GLU A 89 -13.20 -10.23 5.80
C GLU A 89 -13.06 -10.98 4.45
N VAL A 90 -12.07 -10.59 3.63
CA VAL A 90 -11.77 -11.28 2.37
C VAL A 90 -11.41 -12.74 2.63
N VAL A 91 -10.58 -13.01 3.62
CA VAL A 91 -10.16 -14.37 3.98
C VAL A 91 -11.33 -15.17 4.53
N GLU A 92 -12.19 -14.57 5.35
CA GLU A 92 -13.33 -15.23 6.00
C GLU A 92 -14.36 -15.77 4.99
N TYR A 93 -14.59 -15.03 3.90
CA TYR A 93 -15.62 -15.41 2.90
C TYR A 93 -15.13 -16.30 1.76
N ARG A 94 -13.92 -16.85 1.85
CA ARG A 94 -13.41 -17.83 0.89
C ARG A 94 -14.27 -19.10 0.85
N PRO A 95 -14.30 -19.82 -0.29
CA PRO A 95 -13.70 -19.55 -1.58
C PRO A 95 -14.54 -18.61 -2.46
N TYR A 96 -13.87 -17.93 -3.38
CA TYR A 96 -14.49 -17.13 -4.44
C TYR A 96 -14.47 -17.92 -5.74
N PRO A 97 -15.57 -17.93 -6.53
CA PRO A 97 -15.58 -18.58 -7.83
C PRO A 97 -14.53 -17.95 -8.77
N LEU A 98 -13.76 -18.80 -9.46
CA LEU A 98 -12.70 -18.34 -10.37
C LEU A 98 -13.24 -17.65 -11.63
N ASP A 99 -14.50 -17.90 -11.96
CA ASP A 99 -15.24 -17.26 -13.06
C ASP A 99 -15.87 -15.91 -12.66
N ASP A 100 -15.90 -15.60 -11.35
CA ASP A 100 -16.38 -14.32 -10.83
C ASP A 100 -15.30 -13.24 -10.82
N LEU A 101 -14.89 -12.79 -12.00
CA LEU A 101 -13.86 -11.75 -12.16
C LEU A 101 -14.25 -10.42 -11.51
N THR A 102 -15.52 -10.22 -11.21
CA THR A 102 -16.04 -9.02 -10.56
C THR A 102 -16.06 -9.10 -9.05
N LEU A 103 -15.73 -10.28 -8.50
CA LEU A 103 -15.84 -10.59 -7.08
C LEU A 103 -17.20 -10.20 -6.50
N ALA A 104 -18.28 -10.56 -7.23
CA ALA A 104 -19.65 -10.23 -6.85
C ALA A 104 -20.02 -10.82 -5.48
N LYS A 105 -19.56 -12.04 -5.19
CA LYS A 105 -19.72 -12.64 -3.87
C LYS A 105 -19.07 -11.81 -2.77
N LEU A 106 -17.84 -11.31 -3.00
CA LEU A 106 -17.14 -10.44 -2.06
C LEU A 106 -17.90 -9.13 -1.87
N ARG A 107 -18.30 -8.48 -2.96
CA ARG A 107 -19.08 -7.24 -2.93
C ARG A 107 -20.35 -7.40 -2.08
N GLN A 108 -21.08 -8.49 -2.27
CA GLN A 108 -22.31 -8.77 -1.54
C GLN A 108 -22.06 -8.96 -0.03
N ASN A 109 -20.98 -9.66 0.33
CA ASN A 109 -20.62 -9.86 1.73
C ASN A 109 -20.14 -8.58 2.39
N LEU A 110 -19.31 -7.81 1.74
CA LEU A 110 -18.81 -6.54 2.29
C LEU A 110 -19.88 -5.44 2.36
N ALA A 111 -20.92 -5.51 1.52
CA ALA A 111 -22.03 -4.56 1.55
C ALA A 111 -22.73 -4.50 2.92
N LYS A 112 -22.71 -5.60 3.68
CA LYS A 112 -23.26 -5.67 5.03
C LYS A 112 -22.65 -4.65 6.00
N TYR A 113 -21.40 -4.30 5.76
CA TYR A 113 -20.62 -3.38 6.62
C TYR A 113 -20.69 -1.92 6.17
N ASN A 114 -21.40 -1.65 5.08
CA ASN A 114 -21.58 -0.30 4.54
C ASN A 114 -20.27 0.47 4.30
N PRO A 115 -19.26 -0.11 3.64
CA PRO A 115 -17.95 0.52 3.45
C PRO A 115 -17.99 1.74 2.52
N GLY A 116 -19.09 1.96 1.83
CA GLY A 116 -19.23 2.93 0.74
C GLY A 116 -18.75 2.36 -0.60
N GLN A 117 -19.40 2.79 -1.69
CA GLN A 117 -19.13 2.29 -3.05
C GLN A 117 -17.66 2.45 -3.44
N GLN A 118 -17.09 3.62 -3.18
CA GLN A 118 -15.69 3.90 -3.50
C GLN A 118 -14.71 2.94 -2.81
N THR A 119 -14.97 2.60 -1.56
CA THR A 119 -14.14 1.64 -0.82
C THR A 119 -14.28 0.23 -1.40
N LEU A 120 -15.50 -0.20 -1.71
CA LEU A 120 -15.76 -1.48 -2.37
C LEU A 120 -15.05 -1.59 -3.71
N ASP A 121 -15.12 -0.54 -4.52
CA ASP A 121 -14.49 -0.52 -5.84
C ASP A 121 -12.97 -0.64 -5.74
N LYS A 122 -12.35 0.06 -4.78
CA LYS A 122 -10.92 -0.06 -4.51
C LYS A 122 -10.52 -1.46 -4.05
N ILE A 123 -11.30 -2.08 -3.18
CA ILE A 123 -11.05 -3.45 -2.69
C ILE A 123 -11.08 -4.43 -3.87
N VAL A 124 -12.11 -4.38 -4.70
CA VAL A 124 -12.26 -5.28 -5.84
C VAL A 124 -11.21 -5.01 -6.92
N ALA A 125 -10.84 -3.74 -7.13
CA ALA A 125 -9.79 -3.38 -8.09
C ALA A 125 -8.40 -3.94 -7.71
N ALA A 126 -8.13 -4.07 -6.40
CA ALA A 126 -6.86 -4.60 -5.88
C ALA A 126 -6.79 -6.14 -5.87
N LEU A 127 -7.92 -6.84 -6.06
CA LEU A 127 -8.03 -8.28 -5.90
C LEU A 127 -8.48 -8.98 -7.20
N GLN A 128 -8.18 -10.26 -7.26
CA GLN A 128 -8.69 -11.20 -8.27
C GLN A 128 -9.10 -12.51 -7.59
N PRO A 129 -9.99 -13.32 -8.19
CA PRO A 129 -10.40 -14.59 -7.63
C PRO A 129 -9.26 -15.56 -7.38
#